data_eacf30eee518aa20bcbdf0b2c38dc3d9
#
_entry.id   eacf30eee518aa20bcbdf0b2c38dc3d9
#
_cell.length_a   1.000
_cell.length_b   1.000
_cell.length_c   1.000
_cell.angle_alpha   90.00
_cell.angle_beta   90.00
_cell.angle_gamma   90.00
#
_symmetry.space_group_name_H-M   'P 1'
#
loop_
_entity.id
_entity.type
_entity.pdbx_description
1 polymer ?
#
loop_
_entity_poly.entity_id
_entity_poly.type
_entity_poly.pdbx_seq_one_letter_code
_entity_poly.pdbx_strand_id
1 'polypeptide(L)'
;MKNLLLLFLLISSVQTTQAQYKPLPMQNAEWYQDGGIALLSCPTCTFVNYKYYTDGDTLINAQTYVKIKKVEVPNINDVSLFPAYTGAIRQDTLNKKIYVVLTDSTTEHILYDFSLQVGDTNNSVLHTLASGCLGYNTEILYLIDTIQVNGNDHRVFHFQGSCTANGVNYIEGIGSDFGLLFPNLMDMEESHLNCLKINNQSYYPYANVNCTLPNTISVNNLDLLLDISLFPNPASETLTISLPENSLTTEAHLFDAAGKELKRFTVVAGENRLNVAGFKTGTYLIQIGNAHVSFQKE
;
A
#
# COMPACT_ATOMS: atom_id res chain seq x y z
N MET A 1 66.49 -33.36 -7.21
CA MET A 1 65.72 -32.46 -6.34
C MET A 1 64.55 -31.95 -7.17
N LYS A 2 63.35 -32.50 -6.93
CA LYS A 2 62.12 -32.16 -7.66
C LYS A 2 61.34 -31.09 -6.87
N ASN A 3 61.20 -29.90 -7.43
CA ASN A 3 60.36 -28.87 -6.87
C ASN A 3 58.89 -29.16 -7.18
N LEU A 4 58.14 -29.48 -6.16
CA LEU A 4 56.69 -29.68 -6.23
C LEU A 4 56.01 -28.31 -6.06
N LEU A 5 55.51 -27.76 -7.15
CA LEU A 5 54.72 -26.51 -7.16
C LEU A 5 53.28 -26.86 -6.72
N LEU A 6 52.91 -26.49 -5.49
CA LEU A 6 51.53 -26.63 -5.02
C LEU A 6 50.74 -25.44 -5.55
N LEU A 7 49.88 -25.70 -6.54
CA LEU A 7 48.89 -24.72 -7.06
C LEU A 7 47.66 -24.71 -6.13
N PHE A 8 47.54 -23.71 -5.27
CA PHE A 8 46.33 -23.48 -4.48
C PHE A 8 45.25 -22.90 -5.40
N LEU A 9 44.29 -23.68 -5.83
CA LEU A 9 43.07 -23.21 -6.47
C LEU A 9 42.19 -22.57 -5.38
N LEU A 10 42.17 -21.24 -5.32
CA LEU A 10 41.16 -20.46 -4.60
C LEU A 10 39.82 -20.60 -5.33
N ILE A 11 39.00 -21.58 -4.92
CA ILE A 11 37.59 -21.60 -5.33
C ILE A 11 36.86 -20.51 -4.52
N SER A 12 36.71 -19.33 -5.09
CA SER A 12 35.80 -18.33 -4.60
C SER A 12 34.38 -18.86 -4.80
N SER A 13 33.78 -19.41 -3.75
CA SER A 13 32.37 -19.70 -3.72
C SER A 13 31.63 -18.34 -3.77
N VAL A 14 31.10 -18.01 -4.93
CA VAL A 14 30.09 -16.95 -5.04
C VAL A 14 28.87 -17.46 -4.27
N GLN A 15 28.77 -17.08 -3.01
CA GLN A 15 27.53 -17.28 -2.28
C GLN A 15 26.53 -16.27 -2.87
N THR A 16 25.65 -16.75 -3.74
CA THR A 16 24.43 -16.04 -4.08
C THR A 16 23.61 -15.94 -2.79
N THR A 17 23.63 -14.79 -2.15
CA THR A 17 22.69 -14.50 -1.06
C THR A 17 21.30 -14.48 -1.66
N GLN A 18 20.64 -15.65 -1.67
CA GLN A 18 19.20 -15.64 -1.92
C GLN A 18 18.57 -14.82 -0.80
N ALA A 19 17.79 -13.80 -1.18
CA ALA A 19 17.03 -13.03 -0.21
C ALA A 19 16.22 -14.00 0.67
N GLN A 20 16.44 -13.91 1.99
CA GLN A 20 15.75 -14.77 2.94
C GLN A 20 14.24 -14.54 2.83
N TYR A 21 13.46 -15.64 2.72
CA TYR A 21 12.00 -15.56 2.73
C TYR A 21 11.49 -14.81 3.95
N LYS A 22 10.58 -13.86 3.73
CA LYS A 22 9.93 -13.12 4.80
C LYS A 22 8.53 -13.69 5.05
N PRO A 23 8.32 -14.25 6.24
CA PRO A 23 7.03 -14.82 6.58
C PRO A 23 5.97 -13.73 6.79
N LEU A 24 4.70 -14.08 6.50
CA LEU A 24 3.55 -13.24 6.83
C LEU A 24 3.41 -13.16 8.36
N PRO A 25 3.06 -12.00 8.95
CA PRO A 25 2.84 -11.90 10.39
C PRO A 25 1.57 -12.66 10.78
N MET A 26 1.76 -13.70 11.63
CA MET A 26 0.68 -14.60 12.04
C MET A 26 0.07 -14.24 13.40
N GLN A 27 0.58 -13.21 14.09
CA GLN A 27 0.09 -12.75 15.39
C GLN A 27 0.11 -11.23 15.46
N ASN A 28 -0.89 -10.66 16.15
CA ASN A 28 -1.00 -9.22 16.37
C ASN A 28 -0.86 -8.40 15.08
N ALA A 29 -1.41 -8.90 13.99
CA ALA A 29 -1.37 -8.27 12.67
C ALA A 29 -2.75 -7.77 12.27
N GLU A 30 -2.78 -6.58 11.68
CA GLU A 30 -3.99 -5.92 11.19
C GLU A 30 -3.74 -5.35 9.80
N TRP A 31 -4.53 -5.77 8.81
CA TRP A 31 -4.52 -5.27 7.44
C TRP A 31 -5.67 -4.32 7.23
N TYR A 32 -5.39 -3.07 6.98
CA TYR A 32 -6.36 -2.03 6.66
C TYR A 32 -6.44 -1.87 5.15
N GLN A 33 -7.63 -2.04 4.61
CA GLN A 33 -7.87 -1.95 3.19
C GLN A 33 -9.17 -1.20 2.90
N ASP A 34 -9.21 -0.47 1.81
CA ASP A 34 -10.43 0.08 1.28
C ASP A 34 -11.09 -0.89 0.31
N GLY A 35 -12.38 -0.77 0.13
CA GLY A 35 -13.16 -1.46 -0.88
C GLY A 35 -14.22 -0.51 -1.40
N GLY A 36 -14.29 -0.36 -2.70
CA GLY A 36 -15.29 0.47 -3.37
C GLY A 36 -16.13 -0.34 -4.33
N ILE A 37 -17.44 -0.16 -4.32
CA ILE A 37 -18.31 -0.66 -5.39
C ILE A 37 -18.21 0.35 -6.52
N ALA A 38 -17.34 0.11 -7.51
CA ALA A 38 -17.26 0.89 -8.73
C ALA A 38 -18.36 0.48 -9.69
N LEU A 39 -19.61 0.78 -9.38
CA LEU A 39 -20.66 0.73 -10.39
C LEU A 39 -20.45 1.91 -11.34
N LEU A 40 -20.25 1.65 -12.63
CA LEU A 40 -20.06 2.63 -13.72
C LEU A 40 -21.14 3.72 -13.82
N SER A 41 -22.14 3.70 -12.96
CA SER A 41 -23.26 4.64 -12.93
C SER A 41 -23.74 5.03 -11.53
N CYS A 42 -22.92 4.85 -10.49
CA CYS A 42 -23.34 5.15 -9.14
C CYS A 42 -22.84 6.52 -8.67
N PRO A 43 -23.70 7.54 -8.62
CA PRO A 43 -23.32 8.86 -8.07
C PRO A 43 -23.18 8.88 -6.53
N THR A 44 -23.48 7.75 -5.86
CA THR A 44 -23.51 7.64 -4.38
C THR A 44 -22.81 6.35 -3.92
N CYS A 45 -21.77 5.87 -4.60
CA CYS A 45 -21.02 4.69 -4.17
C CYS A 45 -20.35 4.95 -2.83
N THR A 46 -20.67 4.13 -1.86
CA THR A 46 -20.03 4.14 -0.55
C THR A 46 -18.78 3.29 -0.60
N PHE A 47 -17.64 3.92 -0.39
CA PHE A 47 -16.41 3.18 -0.10
C PHE A 47 -16.54 2.59 1.29
N VAL A 48 -16.35 1.28 1.39
CA VAL A 48 -16.35 0.57 2.68
C VAL A 48 -14.91 0.24 3.01
N ASN A 49 -14.47 0.69 4.17
CA ASN A 49 -13.15 0.39 4.67
C ASN A 49 -13.20 -0.84 5.55
N TYR A 50 -12.24 -1.74 5.40
CA TYR A 50 -12.17 -2.99 6.15
C TYR A 50 -10.87 -3.08 6.93
N LYS A 51 -10.94 -3.76 8.05
CA LYS A 51 -9.78 -4.26 8.78
C LYS A 51 -9.88 -5.77 8.90
N TYR A 52 -8.91 -6.50 8.35
CA TYR A 52 -8.67 -7.89 8.68
C TYR A 52 -7.65 -7.97 9.81
N TYR A 53 -7.81 -8.91 10.73
CA TYR A 53 -6.87 -9.08 11.82
C TYR A 53 -6.79 -10.52 12.31
N THR A 54 -5.66 -10.88 12.91
CA THR A 54 -5.42 -12.17 13.52
C THR A 54 -6.10 -12.25 14.89
N ASP A 55 -6.81 -13.36 15.17
CA ASP A 55 -7.59 -13.56 16.41
C ASP A 55 -7.36 -14.93 17.03
N GLY A 56 -6.12 -15.22 17.37
CA GLY A 56 -5.71 -16.48 18.00
C GLY A 56 -5.81 -17.70 17.07
N ASP A 57 -5.55 -18.87 17.64
CA ASP A 57 -5.42 -20.11 16.88
C ASP A 57 -6.72 -20.91 16.83
N THR A 58 -6.82 -21.81 15.85
CA THR A 58 -7.87 -22.81 15.71
C THR A 58 -7.31 -24.09 15.11
N LEU A 59 -8.00 -25.20 15.33
CA LEU A 59 -7.67 -26.51 14.74
C LEU A 59 -8.68 -26.85 13.64
N ILE A 60 -8.19 -27.14 12.44
CA ILE A 60 -8.99 -27.61 11.32
C ILE A 60 -8.30 -28.86 10.78
N ASN A 61 -9.00 -30.01 10.76
CA ASN A 61 -8.43 -31.31 10.35
C ASN A 61 -7.09 -31.65 11.02
N ALA A 62 -7.00 -31.40 12.34
CA ALA A 62 -5.81 -31.62 13.18
C ALA A 62 -4.58 -30.73 12.81
N GLN A 63 -4.76 -29.73 11.95
CA GLN A 63 -3.73 -28.75 11.60
C GLN A 63 -4.07 -27.41 12.28
N THR A 64 -3.03 -26.74 12.81
CA THR A 64 -3.21 -25.43 13.47
C THR A 64 -3.24 -24.30 12.42
N TYR A 65 -4.18 -23.40 12.57
CA TYR A 65 -4.37 -22.19 11.78
C TYR A 65 -4.56 -21.00 12.69
N VAL A 66 -4.26 -19.80 12.18
CA VAL A 66 -4.59 -18.53 12.81
C VAL A 66 -5.93 -18.04 12.27
N LYS A 67 -6.87 -17.74 13.14
CA LYS A 67 -8.18 -17.18 12.76
C LYS A 67 -8.01 -15.77 12.21
N ILE A 68 -8.72 -15.47 11.14
CA ILE A 68 -8.84 -14.14 10.56
C ILE A 68 -10.26 -13.66 10.76
N LYS A 69 -10.36 -12.48 11.34
CA LYS A 69 -11.60 -11.74 11.46
C LYS A 69 -11.58 -10.49 10.60
N LYS A 70 -12.74 -10.11 10.11
CA LYS A 70 -12.99 -8.88 9.36
C LYS A 70 -13.90 -7.99 10.18
N VAL A 71 -13.61 -6.71 10.18
CA VAL A 71 -14.53 -5.68 10.68
C VAL A 71 -14.54 -4.54 9.66
N GLU A 72 -15.71 -4.00 9.38
CA GLU A 72 -15.83 -2.75 8.65
C GLU A 72 -15.36 -1.62 9.57
N VAL A 73 -14.56 -0.72 9.05
CA VAL A 73 -14.11 0.45 9.82
C VAL A 73 -15.14 1.55 9.57
N PRO A 74 -15.93 1.91 10.60
CA PRO A 74 -17.04 2.82 10.40
C PRO A 74 -16.59 4.19 9.92
N ASN A 75 -17.41 4.80 9.08
CA ASN A 75 -17.46 6.24 8.95
C ASN A 75 -17.79 6.82 10.34
N ILE A 76 -17.24 7.98 10.69
CA ILE A 76 -17.24 8.64 12.00
C ILE A 76 -18.56 8.54 12.83
N ASN A 77 -19.66 8.14 12.20
CA ASN A 77 -20.99 8.14 12.81
C ASN A 77 -21.62 6.74 13.00
N ASP A 78 -20.95 5.63 12.67
CA ASP A 78 -21.56 4.32 12.74
C ASP A 78 -20.85 3.41 13.77
N VAL A 79 -21.56 3.03 14.82
CA VAL A 79 -21.01 2.53 16.09
C VAL A 79 -21.11 1.01 16.25
N SER A 80 -21.59 0.27 15.26
CA SER A 80 -21.95 -1.13 15.52
C SER A 80 -21.58 -2.09 14.40
N LEU A 81 -20.29 -2.36 14.24
CA LEU A 81 -19.91 -3.43 13.35
C LEU A 81 -19.26 -4.57 14.13
N PHE A 82 -19.97 -5.69 14.20
CA PHE A 82 -19.47 -6.88 14.86
C PHE A 82 -18.38 -7.54 14.00
N PRO A 83 -17.23 -7.91 14.61
CA PRO A 83 -16.22 -8.66 13.90
C PRO A 83 -16.77 -9.99 13.39
N ALA A 84 -16.66 -10.21 12.08
CA ALA A 84 -17.05 -11.46 11.44
C ALA A 84 -15.82 -12.37 11.23
N TYR A 85 -15.96 -13.65 11.55
CA TYR A 85 -14.98 -14.65 11.17
C TYR A 85 -15.03 -14.84 9.65
N THR A 86 -13.88 -14.73 9.00
CA THR A 86 -13.76 -14.84 7.52
C THR A 86 -13.01 -16.06 7.07
N GLY A 87 -12.30 -16.72 7.95
CA GLY A 87 -11.50 -17.90 7.68
C GLY A 87 -10.29 -18.01 8.59
N ALA A 88 -9.41 -18.95 8.28
CA ALA A 88 -8.19 -19.15 9.01
C ALA A 88 -7.03 -19.41 8.06
N ILE A 89 -5.84 -18.92 8.40
CA ILE A 89 -4.64 -19.06 7.59
C ILE A 89 -3.57 -19.84 8.33
N ARG A 90 -2.74 -20.56 7.59
CA ARG A 90 -1.50 -21.14 8.07
C ARG A 90 -0.36 -20.89 7.10
N GLN A 91 0.85 -20.89 7.61
CA GLN A 91 2.05 -20.65 6.84
C GLN A 91 2.94 -21.88 6.79
N ASP A 92 3.41 -22.21 5.59
CA ASP A 92 4.48 -23.17 5.33
C ASP A 92 5.73 -22.37 4.91
N THR A 93 6.58 -22.10 5.88
CA THR A 93 7.80 -21.31 5.65
C THR A 93 8.83 -22.05 4.80
N LEU A 94 8.83 -23.40 4.84
CA LEU A 94 9.75 -24.20 4.05
C LEU A 94 9.41 -24.12 2.55
N ASN A 95 8.13 -24.23 2.23
CA ASN A 95 7.63 -24.16 0.85
C ASN A 95 7.22 -22.75 0.44
N LYS A 96 7.38 -21.73 1.32
CA LYS A 96 7.06 -20.31 1.08
C LYS A 96 5.61 -20.08 0.65
N LYS A 97 4.68 -20.83 1.25
CA LYS A 97 3.25 -20.77 0.92
C LYS A 97 2.42 -20.37 2.12
N ILE A 98 1.38 -19.60 1.84
CA ILE A 98 0.32 -19.28 2.78
C ILE A 98 -0.93 -20.01 2.30
N TYR A 99 -1.56 -20.72 3.21
CA TYR A 99 -2.81 -21.43 2.97
C TYR A 99 -3.97 -20.77 3.71
N VAL A 100 -5.17 -20.93 3.20
CA VAL A 100 -6.40 -20.43 3.81
C VAL A 100 -7.49 -21.50 3.78
N VAL A 101 -8.26 -21.54 4.87
CA VAL A 101 -9.56 -22.21 4.93
C VAL A 101 -10.60 -21.11 5.12
N LEU A 102 -11.48 -20.95 4.15
CA LEU A 102 -12.53 -19.93 4.18
C LEU A 102 -13.65 -20.30 5.16
N THR A 103 -14.47 -19.32 5.52
CA THR A 103 -15.65 -19.54 6.35
C THR A 103 -16.55 -20.63 5.73
N ASP A 104 -17.21 -21.40 6.58
CA ASP A 104 -18.13 -22.49 6.20
C ASP A 104 -17.50 -23.62 5.34
N SER A 105 -16.16 -23.71 5.33
CA SER A 105 -15.39 -24.74 4.65
C SER A 105 -14.41 -25.43 5.60
N THR A 106 -14.00 -26.62 5.19
CA THR A 106 -12.83 -27.34 5.77
C THR A 106 -11.74 -27.61 4.73
N THR A 107 -11.96 -27.13 3.49
CA THR A 107 -11.02 -27.31 2.40
C THR A 107 -9.96 -26.24 2.45
N GLU A 108 -8.71 -26.68 2.43
CA GLU A 108 -7.57 -25.79 2.38
C GLU A 108 -7.24 -25.38 0.93
N HIS A 109 -6.94 -24.13 0.73
CA HIS A 109 -6.53 -23.54 -0.53
C HIS A 109 -5.23 -22.75 -0.38
N ILE A 110 -4.48 -22.59 -1.46
CA ILE A 110 -3.33 -21.68 -1.50
C ILE A 110 -3.87 -20.26 -1.53
N LEU A 111 -3.44 -19.44 -0.55
CA LEU A 111 -3.70 -18.00 -0.53
C LEU A 111 -2.62 -17.25 -1.29
N TYR A 112 -1.33 -17.51 -0.94
CA TYR A 112 -0.16 -16.94 -1.60
C TYR A 112 0.90 -18.03 -1.82
N ASP A 113 1.57 -17.99 -2.98
CA ASP A 113 2.70 -18.84 -3.29
C ASP A 113 3.93 -18.00 -3.67
N PHE A 114 4.83 -17.82 -2.72
CA PHE A 114 6.08 -17.09 -2.90
C PHE A 114 7.25 -17.99 -3.37
N SER A 115 6.97 -19.24 -3.77
CA SER A 115 7.93 -20.14 -4.38
C SER A 115 7.97 -20.06 -5.90
N LEU A 116 6.98 -19.39 -6.51
CA LEU A 116 6.82 -19.23 -7.95
C LEU A 116 8.03 -18.52 -8.60
N GLN A 117 8.26 -18.88 -9.87
CA GLN A 117 9.25 -18.27 -10.73
C GLN A 117 8.55 -17.53 -11.89
N VAL A 118 9.25 -16.59 -12.52
CA VAL A 118 8.72 -15.90 -13.70
C VAL A 118 8.35 -16.92 -14.77
N GLY A 119 7.11 -16.84 -15.27
CA GLY A 119 6.49 -17.77 -16.20
C GLY A 119 5.53 -18.76 -15.55
N ASP A 120 5.54 -18.91 -14.22
CA ASP A 120 4.65 -19.82 -13.52
C ASP A 120 3.23 -19.25 -13.42
N THR A 121 2.25 -20.16 -13.34
CA THR A 121 0.83 -19.83 -13.17
C THR A 121 0.49 -19.68 -11.68
N ASN A 122 -0.27 -18.65 -11.35
CA ASN A 122 -0.81 -18.46 -10.01
C ASN A 122 -2.01 -19.38 -9.77
N ASN A 123 -1.93 -20.22 -8.75
CA ASN A 123 -3.00 -21.12 -8.31
C ASN A 123 -3.66 -20.67 -7.00
N SER A 124 -3.57 -19.38 -6.67
CA SER A 124 -4.23 -18.82 -5.50
C SER A 124 -5.75 -18.95 -5.58
N VAL A 125 -6.38 -19.23 -4.41
CA VAL A 125 -7.84 -19.22 -4.31
C VAL A 125 -8.42 -17.84 -4.63
N LEU A 126 -7.66 -16.77 -4.38
CA LEU A 126 -8.08 -15.40 -4.69
C LEU A 126 -8.32 -15.22 -6.19
N HIS A 127 -7.47 -15.81 -7.04
CA HIS A 127 -7.69 -15.84 -8.48
C HIS A 127 -8.98 -16.62 -8.87
N THR A 128 -9.22 -17.76 -8.22
CA THR A 128 -10.41 -18.56 -8.49
C THR A 128 -11.72 -17.86 -8.07
N LEU A 129 -11.68 -17.10 -6.98
CA LEU A 129 -12.82 -16.31 -6.49
C LEU A 129 -13.08 -15.09 -7.38
N ALA A 130 -12.06 -14.57 -8.02
CA ALA A 130 -12.12 -13.48 -8.97
C ALA A 130 -12.66 -13.89 -10.36
N SER A 131 -12.98 -15.15 -10.57
CA SER A 131 -13.35 -15.74 -11.89
C SER A 131 -14.69 -15.26 -12.49
N GLY A 132 -15.32 -14.23 -11.94
CA GLY A 132 -16.40 -13.48 -12.61
C GLY A 132 -15.94 -12.73 -13.88
N CYS A 133 -14.65 -12.72 -14.17
CA CYS A 133 -14.09 -12.06 -15.34
C CYS A 133 -14.18 -12.93 -16.57
N LEU A 134 -15.03 -12.53 -17.48
CA LEU A 134 -15.24 -13.18 -18.78
C LEU A 134 -13.93 -13.18 -19.59
N GLY A 135 -13.19 -14.30 -19.56
CA GLY A 135 -12.18 -14.62 -20.57
C GLY A 135 -10.73 -14.75 -20.13
N TYR A 136 -10.36 -14.46 -18.90
CA TYR A 136 -8.97 -14.66 -18.40
C TYR A 136 -8.94 -15.65 -17.24
N ASN A 137 -8.58 -16.89 -17.55
CA ASN A 137 -8.60 -17.99 -16.57
C ASN A 137 -7.23 -18.28 -15.94
N THR A 138 -6.20 -17.53 -16.29
CA THR A 138 -4.82 -17.77 -15.78
C THR A 138 -4.10 -16.48 -15.52
N GLU A 139 -3.55 -16.33 -14.31
CA GLU A 139 -2.58 -15.31 -13.97
C GLU A 139 -1.18 -15.88 -14.08
N ILE A 140 -0.31 -15.19 -14.79
CA ILE A 140 1.08 -15.59 -14.99
C ILE A 140 1.99 -14.59 -14.29
N LEU A 141 2.93 -15.10 -13.50
CA LEU A 141 3.97 -14.28 -12.88
C LEU A 141 4.93 -13.78 -13.97
N TYR A 142 4.97 -12.48 -14.21
CA TYR A 142 5.80 -11.92 -15.28
C TYR A 142 7.04 -11.17 -14.77
N LEU A 143 7.05 -10.76 -13.50
CA LEU A 143 8.16 -10.04 -12.89
C LEU A 143 8.24 -10.32 -11.39
N ILE A 144 9.44 -10.44 -10.87
CA ILE A 144 9.74 -10.36 -9.44
C ILE A 144 10.72 -9.21 -9.25
N ASP A 145 10.33 -8.22 -8.46
CA ASP A 145 11.22 -7.13 -8.05
C ASP A 145 11.26 -6.97 -6.51
N THR A 146 11.74 -5.86 -6.02
CA THR A 146 11.94 -5.65 -4.58
C THR A 146 11.56 -4.23 -4.20
N ILE A 147 10.79 -4.10 -3.11
CA ILE A 147 10.50 -2.81 -2.48
C ILE A 147 11.14 -2.74 -1.10
N GLN A 148 11.43 -1.52 -0.66
CA GLN A 148 11.93 -1.25 0.69
C GLN A 148 10.77 -0.89 1.62
N VAL A 149 10.62 -1.64 2.71
CA VAL A 149 9.66 -1.33 3.78
C VAL A 149 10.40 -1.31 5.10
N ASN A 150 10.47 -0.15 5.73
CA ASN A 150 11.19 0.08 7.00
C ASN A 150 12.65 -0.44 6.97
N GLY A 151 13.36 -0.20 5.87
CA GLY A 151 14.75 -0.61 5.69
C GLY A 151 14.93 -2.12 5.42
N ASN A 152 13.86 -2.83 5.13
CA ASN A 152 13.86 -4.24 4.79
C ASN A 152 13.42 -4.45 3.34
N ASP A 153 14.13 -5.33 2.62
CA ASP A 153 13.74 -5.76 1.27
C ASP A 153 12.56 -6.73 1.33
N HIS A 154 11.52 -6.45 0.56
CA HIS A 154 10.38 -7.34 0.33
C HIS A 154 10.26 -7.63 -1.15
N ARG A 155 10.23 -8.92 -1.54
CA ARG A 155 10.01 -9.29 -2.94
C ARG A 155 8.55 -9.01 -3.30
N VAL A 156 8.36 -8.49 -4.51
CA VAL A 156 7.04 -8.24 -5.10
C VAL A 156 6.88 -9.12 -6.32
N PHE A 157 5.82 -9.90 -6.34
CA PHE A 157 5.46 -10.83 -7.40
C PHE A 157 4.34 -10.20 -8.22
N HIS A 158 4.66 -9.81 -9.45
CA HIS A 158 3.73 -9.13 -10.36
C HIS A 158 3.08 -10.12 -11.30
N PHE A 159 1.75 -10.23 -11.24
CA PHE A 159 0.97 -11.11 -12.07
C PHE A 159 0.23 -10.34 -13.17
N GLN A 160 0.10 -10.96 -14.34
CA GLN A 160 -0.69 -10.46 -15.46
C GLN A 160 -1.73 -11.49 -15.87
N GLY A 161 -2.80 -11.04 -16.54
CA GLY A 161 -3.89 -11.89 -16.96
C GLY A 161 -5.05 -11.95 -15.96
N SER A 162 -4.97 -11.16 -14.87
CA SER A 162 -6.06 -11.02 -13.92
C SER A 162 -7.18 -10.12 -14.46
N CYS A 163 -8.30 -10.14 -13.78
CA CYS A 163 -9.45 -9.29 -14.05
C CYS A 163 -9.20 -7.80 -13.80
N THR A 164 -8.17 -7.48 -13.09
CA THR A 164 -7.78 -6.10 -12.81
C THR A 164 -6.98 -5.55 -13.98
N ALA A 165 -7.30 -4.35 -14.43
CA ALA A 165 -6.61 -3.71 -15.56
C ALA A 165 -5.09 -3.58 -15.34
N ASN A 166 -4.66 -3.56 -14.08
CA ASN A 166 -3.26 -3.37 -13.67
C ASN A 166 -2.58 -4.65 -13.13
N GLY A 167 -3.27 -5.82 -13.21
CA GLY A 167 -2.78 -7.05 -12.59
C GLY A 167 -2.93 -7.04 -11.07
N VAL A 168 -2.35 -8.04 -10.40
CA VAL A 168 -2.28 -8.17 -8.95
C VAL A 168 -0.83 -8.34 -8.53
N ASN A 169 -0.46 -7.77 -7.39
CA ASN A 169 0.88 -7.91 -6.84
C ASN A 169 0.82 -8.58 -5.48
N TYR A 170 1.65 -9.60 -5.28
CA TYR A 170 1.85 -10.21 -3.97
C TYR A 170 3.17 -9.74 -3.38
N ILE A 171 3.12 -9.22 -2.17
CA ILE A 171 4.28 -8.67 -1.46
C ILE A 171 4.64 -9.65 -0.34
N GLU A 172 5.82 -10.23 -0.44
CA GLU A 172 6.32 -11.21 0.52
C GLU A 172 6.35 -10.65 1.95
N GLY A 173 5.73 -11.35 2.90
CA GLY A 173 5.62 -10.92 4.28
C GLY A 173 4.57 -9.84 4.57
N ILE A 174 3.81 -9.40 3.57
CA ILE A 174 2.78 -8.36 3.70
C ILE A 174 1.42 -8.87 3.23
N GLY A 175 1.33 -9.50 2.06
CA GLY A 175 0.09 -9.98 1.45
C GLY A 175 -0.06 -9.52 0.01
N SER A 176 -1.25 -9.08 -0.39
CA SER A 176 -1.49 -8.51 -1.71
C SER A 176 -1.65 -6.99 -1.62
N ASP A 177 -1.38 -6.29 -2.71
CA ASP A 177 -1.70 -4.86 -2.88
C ASP A 177 -3.22 -4.57 -2.80
N PHE A 178 -4.05 -5.60 -2.96
CA PHE A 178 -5.51 -5.53 -2.76
C PHE A 178 -5.96 -5.88 -1.33
N GLY A 179 -5.03 -6.20 -0.43
CA GLY A 179 -5.30 -6.57 0.96
C GLY A 179 -5.02 -8.04 1.27
N LEU A 180 -5.37 -8.49 2.49
CA LEU A 180 -5.10 -9.86 2.94
C LEU A 180 -5.98 -10.89 2.24
N LEU A 181 -7.29 -10.62 2.19
CA LEU A 181 -8.29 -11.44 1.52
C LEU A 181 -9.09 -10.50 0.62
N PHE A 182 -9.23 -10.83 -0.66
CA PHE A 182 -10.06 -10.02 -1.54
C PHE A 182 -11.52 -10.09 -1.10
N PRO A 183 -12.22 -8.96 -1.00
CA PRO A 183 -13.67 -9.00 -1.07
C PRO A 183 -14.08 -9.58 -2.44
N ASN A 184 -15.19 -10.28 -2.44
CA ASN A 184 -15.73 -10.97 -3.62
C ASN A 184 -15.77 -10.03 -4.84
N LEU A 185 -14.93 -10.25 -5.83
CA LEU A 185 -14.82 -9.44 -7.05
C LEU A 185 -16.04 -9.56 -8.00
N MET A 186 -17.15 -10.14 -7.52
CA MET A 186 -18.37 -10.27 -8.33
C MET A 186 -18.99 -8.93 -8.74
N ASP A 187 -18.62 -7.81 -8.07
CA ASP A 187 -19.26 -6.52 -8.29
C ASP A 187 -18.30 -5.38 -8.67
N MET A 188 -17.15 -5.68 -9.32
CA MET A 188 -16.16 -4.67 -9.73
C MET A 188 -15.66 -3.80 -8.53
N GLU A 189 -15.49 -4.40 -7.36
CA GLU A 189 -14.92 -3.73 -6.23
C GLU A 189 -13.40 -3.64 -6.42
N GLU A 190 -12.88 -2.42 -6.49
CA GLU A 190 -11.45 -2.17 -6.34
C GLU A 190 -11.15 -2.14 -4.84
N SER A 191 -10.21 -2.96 -4.40
CA SER A 191 -9.69 -2.97 -3.03
C SER A 191 -8.20 -2.63 -3.06
N HIS A 192 -7.74 -1.88 -2.07
CA HIS A 192 -6.30 -1.57 -1.93
C HIS A 192 -5.87 -1.79 -0.49
N LEU A 193 -4.69 -2.37 -0.32
CA LEU A 193 -4.03 -2.44 0.98
C LEU A 193 -3.43 -1.08 1.33
N ASN A 194 -4.06 -0.38 2.27
CA ASN A 194 -3.59 0.92 2.70
C ASN A 194 -2.51 0.83 3.78
N CYS A 195 -2.65 -0.16 4.69
CA CYS A 195 -1.74 -0.27 5.82
C CYS A 195 -1.73 -1.69 6.40
N LEU A 196 -0.55 -2.14 6.80
CA LEU A 196 -0.35 -3.28 7.71
C LEU A 196 0.20 -2.78 9.02
N LYS A 197 -0.45 -3.12 10.15
CA LYS A 197 0.09 -2.97 11.50
C LYS A 197 0.56 -4.33 12.02
N ILE A 198 1.67 -4.31 12.75
CA ILE A 198 2.19 -5.45 13.52
C ILE A 198 2.43 -4.96 14.94
N ASN A 199 1.90 -5.67 15.94
CA ASN A 199 1.97 -5.26 17.34
C ASN A 199 1.50 -3.80 17.57
N ASN A 200 0.41 -3.42 16.92
CA ASN A 200 -0.19 -2.09 16.95
C ASN A 200 0.69 -0.93 16.41
N GLN A 201 1.76 -1.25 15.72
CA GLN A 201 2.61 -0.27 15.03
C GLN A 201 2.48 -0.44 13.51
N SER A 202 2.40 0.67 12.77
CA SER A 202 2.37 0.59 11.31
C SER A 202 3.68 0.02 10.78
N TYR A 203 3.56 -0.93 9.85
CA TYR A 203 4.67 -1.59 9.22
C TYR A 203 4.72 -1.27 7.71
N TYR A 204 3.59 -1.32 7.02
CA TYR A 204 3.47 -1.02 5.60
C TYR A 204 2.45 0.11 5.39
N PRO A 205 2.67 1.03 4.47
CA PRO A 205 3.80 1.15 3.53
C PRO A 205 5.11 1.64 4.19
N TYR A 206 5.04 2.29 5.36
CA TYR A 206 6.20 2.71 6.15
C TYR A 206 5.81 2.89 7.63
N ALA A 207 6.81 2.96 8.50
CA ALA A 207 6.60 3.19 9.93
C ALA A 207 5.95 4.56 10.19
N ASN A 208 5.07 4.61 11.20
CA ASN A 208 4.33 5.82 11.62
C ASN A 208 3.29 6.33 10.61
N VAL A 209 2.95 5.57 9.56
CA VAL A 209 1.78 5.90 8.75
C VAL A 209 0.52 5.80 9.61
N ASN A 210 -0.40 6.73 9.43
CA ASN A 210 -1.70 6.62 10.08
C ASN A 210 -2.55 5.60 9.32
N CYS A 211 -2.77 4.43 9.91
CA CYS A 211 -3.63 3.38 9.36
C CYS A 211 -5.13 3.66 9.53
N THR A 212 -5.52 4.83 9.98
CA THR A 212 -6.93 5.24 9.88
C THR A 212 -7.24 5.51 8.43
N LEU A 213 -8.12 4.68 7.88
CA LEU A 213 -8.57 4.82 6.49
C LEU A 213 -9.26 6.17 6.32
N PRO A 214 -9.00 6.90 5.24
CA PRO A 214 -9.64 8.17 5.02
C PRO A 214 -11.14 7.93 4.82
N ASN A 215 -11.92 8.26 5.83
CA ASN A 215 -13.34 8.47 5.65
C ASN A 215 -13.52 9.74 4.83
N THR A 216 -14.01 9.59 3.64
CA THR A 216 -14.33 10.64 2.69
C THR A 216 -13.14 11.19 1.88
N ILE A 217 -13.48 11.65 0.69
CA ILE A 217 -12.78 12.60 -0.15
C ILE A 217 -12.43 13.84 0.68
N SER A 218 -11.51 13.65 1.60
CA SER A 218 -10.74 14.73 2.18
C SER A 218 -9.36 14.53 1.59
N VAL A 219 -8.94 15.49 0.82
CA VAL A 219 -7.57 15.64 0.33
C VAL A 219 -6.66 15.69 1.55
N ASN A 220 -6.32 14.52 2.08
CA ASN A 220 -5.48 14.38 3.26
C ASN A 220 -4.26 13.51 2.96
N ASN A 221 -3.48 13.95 1.97
CA ASN A 221 -2.04 13.84 2.09
C ASN A 221 -1.54 14.94 3.06
N LEU A 222 -2.20 15.05 4.23
CA LEU A 222 -1.93 16.16 5.14
C LEU A 222 -0.77 15.88 6.12
N ASP A 223 -0.31 14.65 6.24
CA ASP A 223 0.68 14.31 7.28
C ASP A 223 2.13 14.69 6.93
N LEU A 224 2.40 15.12 5.70
CA LEU A 224 3.62 15.86 5.33
C LEU A 224 3.39 17.35 5.14
N LEU A 225 2.14 17.82 5.32
CA LEU A 225 1.69 19.17 5.01
C LEU A 225 1.31 19.99 6.23
N LEU A 226 1.35 19.40 7.42
CA LEU A 226 0.79 20.03 8.62
C LEU A 226 1.50 21.28 9.08
N ASP A 227 2.61 21.67 8.43
CA ASP A 227 3.36 22.85 8.83
C ASP A 227 3.73 23.81 7.68
N ILE A 228 3.07 23.72 6.51
CA ILE A 228 3.21 24.78 5.50
C ILE A 228 2.25 25.91 5.86
N SER A 229 2.79 27.01 6.29
CA SER A 229 1.99 28.21 6.55
C SER A 229 2.28 29.31 5.53
N LEU A 230 1.22 30.04 5.13
CA LEU A 230 1.29 31.15 4.20
C LEU A 230 0.85 32.42 4.90
N PHE A 231 1.72 33.43 4.92
CA PHE A 231 1.38 34.72 5.53
C PHE A 231 2.13 35.90 4.88
N PRO A 232 1.51 37.10 4.86
CA PRO A 232 0.11 37.33 5.17
C PRO A 232 -0.81 36.68 4.13
N ASN A 233 -2.01 36.30 4.54
CA ASN A 233 -3.08 35.85 3.63
C ASN A 233 -4.38 36.54 4.05
N PRO A 234 -4.90 37.51 3.27
CA PRO A 234 -4.46 37.93 1.93
C PRO A 234 -3.07 38.60 1.88
N ALA A 235 -2.40 38.46 0.72
CA ALA A 235 -1.10 39.03 0.45
C ALA A 235 -1.18 40.19 -0.57
N SER A 236 -0.47 41.32 -0.29
CA SER A 236 -0.43 42.46 -1.22
C SER A 236 0.86 42.47 -2.08
N GLU A 237 2.04 42.45 -1.48
CA GLU A 237 3.32 42.52 -2.21
C GLU A 237 4.16 41.28 -2.05
N THR A 238 4.19 40.72 -0.85
CA THR A 238 5.04 39.57 -0.52
C THR A 238 4.24 38.51 0.24
N LEU A 239 4.40 37.27 -0.14
CA LEU A 239 3.89 36.11 0.57
C LEU A 239 5.08 35.36 1.19
N THR A 240 5.01 35.07 2.47
CA THR A 240 5.97 34.17 3.14
C THR A 240 5.38 32.77 3.17
N ILE A 241 6.21 31.80 2.75
CA ILE A 241 5.91 30.37 2.76
C ILE A 241 6.82 29.78 3.84
N SER A 242 6.26 29.33 4.96
CA SER A 242 7.02 28.70 6.03
C SER A 242 6.91 27.18 5.90
N LEU A 243 8.05 26.50 5.90
CA LEU A 243 8.19 25.06 5.84
C LEU A 243 8.82 24.55 7.16
N PRO A 244 8.52 23.31 7.59
CA PRO A 244 9.20 22.68 8.73
C PRO A 244 10.72 22.67 8.59
N GLU A 245 11.45 22.74 9.70
CA GLU A 245 12.91 22.73 9.75
C GLU A 245 13.54 21.44 9.17
N ASN A 246 12.78 20.36 9.10
CA ASN A 246 13.21 19.08 8.52
C ASN A 246 12.83 18.91 7.05
N SER A 247 12.29 19.95 6.40
CA SER A 247 11.89 19.89 4.99
C SER A 247 13.13 19.79 4.08
N LEU A 248 13.02 18.94 3.06
CA LEU A 248 14.01 18.90 1.99
C LEU A 248 13.81 20.06 1.03
N THR A 249 14.91 20.56 0.46
CA THR A 249 14.84 21.52 -0.66
C THR A 249 14.03 20.91 -1.80
N THR A 250 12.99 21.61 -2.25
CA THR A 250 12.10 21.11 -3.30
C THR A 250 11.65 22.22 -4.24
N GLU A 251 11.14 21.85 -5.40
CA GLU A 251 10.55 22.78 -6.37
C GLU A 251 9.10 23.07 -6.00
N ALA A 252 8.72 24.33 -6.07
CA ALA A 252 7.35 24.82 -5.88
C ALA A 252 6.80 25.41 -7.18
N HIS A 253 5.53 25.17 -7.45
CA HIS A 253 4.82 25.63 -8.64
C HIS A 253 3.64 26.51 -8.23
N LEU A 254 3.54 27.68 -8.83
CA LEU A 254 2.44 28.62 -8.60
C LEU A 254 1.45 28.58 -9.76
N PHE A 255 0.18 28.42 -9.45
CA PHE A 255 -0.92 28.37 -10.43
C PHE A 255 -1.95 29.47 -10.16
N ASP A 256 -2.61 29.94 -11.21
CA ASP A 256 -3.82 30.75 -11.08
C ASP A 256 -5.08 29.88 -10.82
N ALA A 257 -6.22 30.53 -10.59
CA ALA A 257 -7.48 29.83 -10.34
C ALA A 257 -7.99 28.98 -11.52
N ALA A 258 -7.45 29.18 -12.73
CA ALA A 258 -7.76 28.37 -13.92
C ALA A 258 -6.80 27.16 -14.07
N GLY A 259 -5.87 26.96 -13.13
CA GLY A 259 -4.88 25.89 -13.18
C GLY A 259 -3.70 26.16 -14.11
N LYS A 260 -3.54 27.42 -14.62
CA LYS A 260 -2.40 27.79 -15.43
C LYS A 260 -1.19 28.03 -14.53
N GLU A 261 -0.08 27.35 -14.82
CA GLU A 261 1.18 27.58 -14.14
C GLU A 261 1.76 28.96 -14.49
N LEU A 262 2.05 29.74 -13.46
CA LEU A 262 2.57 31.10 -13.57
C LEU A 262 4.06 31.20 -13.27
N LYS A 263 4.55 30.37 -12.33
CA LYS A 263 5.94 30.44 -11.86
C LYS A 263 6.38 29.13 -11.22
N ARG A 264 7.68 28.82 -11.40
CA ARG A 264 8.41 27.79 -10.63
C ARG A 264 9.49 28.44 -9.80
N PHE A 265 9.71 27.92 -8.61
CA PHE A 265 10.75 28.42 -7.71
C PHE A 265 11.12 27.33 -6.69
N THR A 266 12.31 27.45 -6.11
CA THR A 266 12.79 26.53 -5.08
C THR A 266 12.42 27.02 -3.72
N VAL A 267 11.98 26.10 -2.83
CA VAL A 267 11.73 26.35 -1.42
C VAL A 267 12.64 25.48 -0.55
N VAL A 268 13.04 26.00 0.59
CA VAL A 268 13.90 25.33 1.59
C VAL A 268 13.23 25.34 2.95
N ALA A 269 13.74 24.56 3.90
CA ALA A 269 13.29 24.59 5.28
C ALA A 269 13.27 26.02 5.85
N GLY A 270 12.28 26.32 6.69
CA GLY A 270 12.07 27.66 7.26
C GLY A 270 11.31 28.60 6.32
N GLU A 271 11.56 29.89 6.41
CA GLU A 271 10.81 30.94 5.70
C GLU A 271 11.35 31.21 4.29
N ASN A 272 10.46 31.13 3.30
CA ASN A 272 10.71 31.46 1.91
C ASN A 272 9.82 32.63 1.49
N ARG A 273 10.36 33.64 0.81
CA ARG A 273 9.62 34.83 0.39
C ARG A 273 9.34 34.82 -1.11
N LEU A 274 8.09 34.96 -1.45
CA LEU A 274 7.59 35.08 -2.82
C LEU A 274 7.05 36.48 -3.07
N ASN A 275 7.63 37.20 -4.06
CA ASN A 275 7.07 38.48 -4.51
C ASN A 275 5.81 38.20 -5.34
N VAL A 276 4.69 38.75 -4.92
CA VAL A 276 3.36 38.63 -5.55
C VAL A 276 2.79 39.96 -6.00
N ALA A 277 3.53 41.05 -5.91
CA ALA A 277 3.07 42.40 -6.27
C ALA A 277 2.57 42.52 -7.72
N GLY A 278 3.15 41.75 -8.65
CA GLY A 278 2.77 41.75 -10.07
C GLY A 278 1.57 40.89 -10.43
N PHE A 279 0.99 40.14 -9.48
CA PHE A 279 -0.17 39.31 -9.75
C PHE A 279 -1.49 40.12 -9.56
N LYS A 280 -2.51 39.72 -10.31
CA LYS A 280 -3.83 40.28 -10.19
C LYS A 280 -4.50 39.83 -8.89
N THR A 281 -5.41 40.62 -8.36
CA THR A 281 -6.30 40.23 -7.26
C THR A 281 -7.02 38.91 -7.59
N GLY A 282 -6.98 37.93 -6.69
CA GLY A 282 -7.60 36.63 -6.91
C GLY A 282 -6.99 35.53 -6.06
N THR A 283 -7.48 34.28 -6.25
CA THR A 283 -7.01 33.08 -5.58
C THR A 283 -5.89 32.45 -6.40
N TYR A 284 -4.85 32.03 -5.70
CA TYR A 284 -3.69 31.33 -6.28
C TYR A 284 -3.42 30.05 -5.50
N LEU A 285 -2.90 29.04 -6.19
CA LEU A 285 -2.51 27.77 -5.64
C LEU A 285 -0.99 27.58 -5.74
N ILE A 286 -0.38 27.16 -4.67
CA ILE A 286 1.05 26.75 -4.64
C ILE A 286 1.11 25.25 -4.42
N GLN A 287 1.75 24.53 -5.32
CA GLN A 287 2.11 23.14 -5.18
C GLN A 287 3.57 23.02 -4.72
N ILE A 288 3.81 22.26 -3.67
CA ILE A 288 5.16 21.98 -3.12
C ILE A 288 5.27 20.46 -2.92
N GLY A 289 5.98 19.77 -3.82
CA GLY A 289 5.90 18.31 -3.90
C GLY A 289 4.48 17.84 -4.17
N ASN A 290 3.90 17.03 -3.26
CA ASN A 290 2.51 16.59 -3.33
C ASN A 290 1.54 17.54 -2.58
N ALA A 291 2.07 18.59 -1.95
CA ALA A 291 1.31 19.54 -1.18
C ALA A 291 0.67 20.64 -2.04
N HIS A 292 -0.55 21.02 -1.69
CA HIS A 292 -1.26 22.12 -2.33
C HIS A 292 -1.78 23.08 -1.26
N VAL A 293 -1.35 24.32 -1.30
CA VAL A 293 -1.78 25.39 -0.40
C VAL A 293 -2.25 26.58 -1.20
N SER A 294 -3.27 27.29 -0.73
CA SER A 294 -3.85 28.44 -1.45
C SER A 294 -3.70 29.74 -0.66
N PHE A 295 -3.59 30.86 -1.38
CA PHE A 295 -3.64 32.18 -0.80
C PHE A 295 -4.49 33.13 -1.64
N GLN A 296 -4.93 34.23 -1.01
CA GLN A 296 -5.64 35.33 -1.65
C GLN A 296 -4.64 36.45 -1.94
N LYS A 297 -4.63 36.96 -3.17
CA LYS A 297 -3.92 38.19 -3.56
C LYS A 297 -4.91 39.34 -3.55
N GLU A 298 -4.64 40.37 -2.80
CA GLU A 298 -5.39 41.64 -2.81
C GLU A 298 -4.70 42.76 -3.63
#